data_631e8cd77361d378dd2b548304c59e63
#
_entry.id   631e8cd77361d378dd2b548304c59e63
#
_cell.length_a   1.000
_cell.length_b   1.000
_cell.length_c   1.000
_cell.angle_alpha   90.00
_cell.angle_beta   90.00
_cell.angle_gamma   90.00
#
_symmetry.space_group_name_H-M   'P 1'
#
loop_
_entity.id
_entity.type
_entity.pdbx_description
1 polymer ?
#
loop_
_entity_poly.entity_id
_entity_poly.type
_entity_poly.pdbx_seq_one_letter_code
_entity_poly.pdbx_strand_id
1 'polypeptide(L)'
;MVDRRRLEELYAEAKWRRAKDDPAFFMRELMWVQSQRADNEMGRELFDLFDYQEEDLEAFLANRFAIVLKARQLGLSTLVAGYALWLVLFRPGAVIVWVSNNQENANKAIAMLDTAWHFLPDWAKARAPRKEGDAATEKAWVHGDGMRSRIKARAGTRTAAVGETATLVVLDEFALVEAPVQDDLYRSAGPTTDAGGALFIISTARGRRNRFARMFLQARAGKNRYHAVFHPWFLSRFVNPLAHLVRGCRDCGGKGFLPNEDGGTYCSSCVDTSTYEAKKAEFEDEPHLHRAEYPATEEEAFRESGRPRFPWLPAHDLCPAFPHQGRIEADPNGNPVFVEDPTGPLHFTEEARNPDDWRHYVVSVDPATGTGGDYTAMTAGYLDEEANPVRLAFWHANTVEPLDAARDAALLGKWFTGGGRPAKLVVEKQGGYGDSTINELRRLHYPNLYRHIYTDSRRRKRGDNYGLPMQWKRRPLVIDRLAEFLRPLDETRTEARLANIDPLLLGELEAFVKTDDGKVQADVGCHDDLVMSTAIWLWVLVEDTTAATPAPWSEEPVSDGQQTYDLSYLFDEAEEVRHQEALQMRRVERAWRTSSRGLVRLGGGR
;
A
#
# COMPACT_ATOMS: atom_id res chain seq x y z
N MET A 1 38.87 53.38 20.36
CA MET A 1 37.49 53.03 19.97
C MET A 1 37.56 51.87 19.01
N VAL A 2 36.96 50.75 19.35
CA VAL A 2 36.87 49.61 18.40
C VAL A 2 35.92 50.07 17.28
N ASP A 3 36.41 49.94 16.04
CA ASP A 3 35.61 50.31 14.87
C ASP A 3 34.34 49.44 14.83
N ARG A 4 33.19 50.11 14.78
CA ARG A 4 31.85 49.47 14.75
C ARG A 4 31.77 48.41 13.65
N ARG A 5 32.34 48.66 12.46
CA ARG A 5 32.39 47.70 11.36
C ARG A 5 33.18 46.45 11.74
N ARG A 6 34.30 46.64 12.45
CA ARG A 6 35.10 45.50 12.90
C ARG A 6 34.40 44.63 13.94
N LEU A 7 33.60 45.25 14.82
CA LEU A 7 32.76 44.50 15.75
C LEU A 7 31.65 43.71 15.04
N GLU A 8 30.97 44.34 14.06
CA GLU A 8 29.96 43.67 13.25
C GLU A 8 30.52 42.48 12.47
N GLU A 9 31.74 42.60 11.88
CA GLU A 9 32.42 41.50 11.21
C GLU A 9 32.78 40.36 12.17
N LEU A 10 33.31 40.67 13.34
CA LEU A 10 33.64 39.66 14.35
C LEU A 10 32.42 38.93 14.88
N TYR A 11 31.31 39.65 15.06
CA TYR A 11 30.04 39.10 15.48
C TYR A 11 29.45 38.14 14.38
N ALA A 12 29.48 38.57 13.13
CA ALA A 12 29.07 37.77 11.99
C ALA A 12 29.91 36.49 11.85
N GLU A 13 31.24 36.61 12.04
CA GLU A 13 32.14 35.47 12.02
C GLU A 13 31.85 34.49 13.16
N ALA A 14 31.63 34.99 14.37
CA ALA A 14 31.32 34.15 15.52
C ALA A 14 29.97 33.42 15.34
N LYS A 15 28.94 34.11 14.81
CA LYS A 15 27.66 33.50 14.47
C LYS A 15 27.80 32.43 13.40
N TRP A 16 28.60 32.68 12.35
CA TRP A 16 28.82 31.70 11.27
C TRP A 16 29.54 30.46 11.76
N ARG A 17 30.55 30.62 12.61
CA ARG A 17 31.26 29.47 13.23
C ARG A 17 30.32 28.65 14.10
N ARG A 18 29.52 29.31 14.95
CA ARG A 18 28.53 28.61 15.77
C ARG A 18 27.50 27.89 14.91
N ALA A 19 26.99 28.53 13.86
CA ALA A 19 26.06 27.91 12.92
C ALA A 19 26.61 26.68 12.21
N LYS A 20 27.95 26.64 11.95
CA LYS A 20 28.64 25.48 11.39
C LYS A 20 28.65 24.29 12.35
N ASP A 21 28.78 24.52 13.63
CA ASP A 21 28.95 23.50 14.65
C ASP A 21 27.59 23.08 15.27
N ASP A 22 26.55 23.92 15.11
CA ASP A 22 25.24 23.76 15.74
C ASP A 22 24.13 23.98 14.70
N PRO A 23 23.56 22.90 14.12
CA PRO A 23 22.48 23.01 13.14
C PRO A 23 21.18 23.60 13.73
N ALA A 24 20.90 23.43 15.04
CA ALA A 24 19.75 24.05 15.69
C ALA A 24 19.92 25.57 15.74
N PHE A 25 21.11 26.04 16.09
CA PHE A 25 21.45 27.47 16.04
C PHE A 25 21.35 28.03 14.62
N PHE A 26 21.83 27.30 13.60
CA PHE A 26 21.69 27.68 12.20
C PHE A 26 20.21 27.90 11.84
N MET A 27 19.36 26.97 12.18
CA MET A 27 17.93 27.02 11.86
C MET A 27 17.25 28.21 12.57
N ARG A 28 17.47 28.37 13.87
CA ARG A 28 16.83 29.43 14.67
C ARG A 28 17.29 30.85 14.30
N GLU A 29 18.55 31.02 13.99
CA GLU A 29 19.15 32.34 13.84
C GLU A 29 19.32 32.81 12.40
N LEU A 30 19.30 31.88 11.43
CA LEU A 30 19.63 32.16 10.04
C LEU A 30 18.61 31.66 9.04
N MET A 31 17.83 30.63 9.37
CA MET A 31 16.89 30.04 8.44
C MET A 31 15.52 30.72 8.51
N TRP A 32 15.07 31.23 7.37
CA TRP A 32 13.73 31.76 7.20
C TRP A 32 12.84 30.73 6.53
N VAL A 33 11.59 30.66 6.99
CA VAL A 33 10.55 29.81 6.44
C VAL A 33 9.36 30.64 6.01
N GLN A 34 8.56 30.14 5.10
CA GLN A 34 7.28 30.75 4.76
C GLN A 34 6.33 30.60 5.95
N SER A 35 5.83 31.74 6.45
CA SER A 35 4.82 31.74 7.52
C SER A 35 3.45 31.43 6.92
N GLN A 36 2.72 30.54 7.57
CA GLN A 36 1.31 30.25 7.25
C GLN A 36 0.35 30.94 8.24
N ARG A 37 0.86 31.81 9.09
CA ARG A 37 0.07 32.54 10.08
C ARG A 37 -0.64 33.70 9.41
N ALA A 38 -1.96 33.77 9.61
CA ALA A 38 -2.77 34.83 9.02
C ALA A 38 -2.43 36.24 9.55
N ASP A 39 -1.83 36.33 10.76
CA ASP A 39 -1.39 37.57 11.41
C ASP A 39 0.04 38.01 11.02
N ASN A 40 0.73 37.24 10.19
CA ASN A 40 2.08 37.55 9.73
C ASN A 40 2.07 38.26 8.37
N GLU A 41 2.00 39.60 8.37
CA GLU A 41 2.02 40.43 7.16
C GLU A 41 3.29 40.23 6.29
N MET A 42 4.41 39.80 6.88
CA MET A 42 5.67 39.57 6.15
C MET A 42 5.66 38.27 5.35
N GLY A 43 4.70 37.36 5.57
CA GLY A 43 4.61 36.04 4.91
C GLY A 43 5.79 35.11 5.20
N ARG A 44 6.68 35.46 6.13
CA ARG A 44 7.87 34.69 6.52
C ARG A 44 8.21 34.90 7.99
N GLU A 45 8.87 33.91 8.59
CA GLU A 45 9.37 33.97 9.96
C GLU A 45 10.69 33.20 10.08
N LEU A 46 11.48 33.49 11.12
CA LEU A 46 12.63 32.63 11.47
C LEU A 46 12.10 31.26 11.90
N PHE A 47 12.82 30.21 11.53
CA PHE A 47 12.45 28.86 11.88
C PHE A 47 12.75 28.59 13.35
N ASP A 48 11.82 28.94 14.20
CA ASP A 48 11.86 28.64 15.64
C ASP A 48 11.47 27.18 15.85
N LEU A 49 12.44 26.37 16.31
CA LEU A 49 12.24 24.94 16.51
C LEU A 49 11.35 24.69 17.72
N PHE A 50 10.38 23.78 17.56
CA PHE A 50 9.65 23.22 18.69
C PHE A 50 10.49 22.19 19.43
N ASP A 51 10.18 21.96 20.72
CA ASP A 51 10.92 21.00 21.56
C ASP A 51 11.04 19.61 20.91
N TYR A 52 9.96 19.10 20.29
CA TYR A 52 9.99 17.82 19.60
C TYR A 52 10.85 17.84 18.32
N GLN A 53 10.96 18.98 17.64
CA GLN A 53 11.84 19.13 16.49
C GLN A 53 13.32 19.20 16.89
N GLU A 54 13.61 19.74 18.08
CA GLU A 54 14.98 19.67 18.64
C GLU A 54 15.36 18.23 18.99
N GLU A 55 14.45 17.50 19.66
CA GLU A 55 14.63 16.08 19.95
C GLU A 55 14.86 15.27 18.66
N ASP A 56 14.09 15.55 17.59
CA ASP A 56 14.28 14.93 16.29
C ASP A 56 15.64 15.27 15.68
N LEU A 57 16.03 16.54 15.74
CA LEU A 57 17.34 16.96 15.21
C LEU A 57 18.50 16.29 15.96
N GLU A 58 18.42 16.20 17.28
CA GLU A 58 19.38 15.44 18.09
C GLU A 58 19.39 13.95 17.70
N ALA A 59 18.21 13.36 17.50
CA ALA A 59 18.08 11.97 17.05
C ALA A 59 18.71 11.76 15.66
N PHE A 60 18.53 12.69 14.72
CA PHE A 60 19.13 12.65 13.38
C PHE A 60 20.64 12.81 13.41
N LEU A 61 21.18 13.62 14.33
CA LEU A 61 22.61 13.76 14.53
C LEU A 61 23.25 12.51 15.16
N ALA A 62 22.53 11.86 16.07
CA ALA A 62 22.99 10.66 16.77
C ALA A 62 22.84 9.38 15.94
N ASN A 63 21.85 9.31 15.04
CA ASN A 63 21.49 8.09 14.33
C ASN A 63 21.54 8.29 12.81
N ARG A 64 22.33 7.48 12.12
CA ARG A 64 22.38 7.47 10.65
C ARG A 64 21.07 7.00 10.00
N PHE A 65 20.27 6.24 10.73
CA PHE A 65 19.03 5.64 10.25
C PHE A 65 17.90 6.03 11.19
N ALA A 66 16.97 6.83 10.70
CA ALA A 66 15.80 7.27 11.46
C ALA A 66 14.51 7.00 10.67
N ILE A 67 13.46 6.61 11.39
CA ILE A 67 12.12 6.45 10.84
C ILE A 67 11.11 7.17 11.72
N VAL A 68 10.39 8.13 11.14
CA VAL A 68 9.48 9.01 11.86
C VAL A 68 8.05 8.81 11.36
N LEU A 69 7.20 8.30 12.25
CA LEU A 69 5.75 8.29 12.10
C LEU A 69 5.19 9.57 12.70
N LYS A 70 4.45 10.34 11.93
CA LYS A 70 3.98 11.65 12.36
C LYS A 70 2.51 11.90 12.00
N ALA A 71 1.84 12.76 12.77
CA ALA A 71 0.64 13.43 12.31
C ALA A 71 0.96 14.49 11.24
N ARG A 72 -0.06 14.97 10.56
CA ARG A 72 0.08 16.10 9.62
C ARG A 72 0.45 17.41 10.33
N GLN A 73 1.08 18.32 9.57
CA GLN A 73 1.36 19.70 9.97
C GLN A 73 2.27 19.87 11.20
N LEU A 74 3.26 18.98 11.34
CA LEU A 74 4.29 19.07 12.40
C LEU A 74 5.59 19.74 11.95
N GLY A 75 5.69 20.17 10.69
CA GLY A 75 6.86 20.89 10.18
C GLY A 75 8.12 20.04 10.04
N LEU A 76 8.03 18.69 10.09
CA LEU A 76 9.21 17.81 10.02
C LEU A 76 9.90 17.82 8.67
N SER A 77 9.16 17.95 7.57
CA SER A 77 9.79 18.13 6.24
C SER A 77 10.59 19.43 6.18
N THR A 78 10.13 20.51 6.87
CA THR A 78 10.87 21.77 7.01
C THR A 78 12.13 21.59 7.86
N LEU A 79 12.05 20.85 8.96
CA LEU A 79 13.20 20.51 9.81
C LEU A 79 14.29 19.79 9.01
N VAL A 80 13.90 18.74 8.26
CA VAL A 80 14.86 17.96 7.45
C VAL A 80 15.39 18.77 6.28
N ALA A 81 14.59 19.66 5.68
CA ALA A 81 15.07 20.62 4.68
C ALA A 81 16.12 21.57 5.26
N GLY A 82 15.90 22.07 6.48
CA GLY A 82 16.89 22.87 7.21
C GLY A 82 18.19 22.11 7.48
N TYR A 83 18.09 20.86 7.91
CA TYR A 83 19.25 20.00 8.11
C TYR A 83 19.99 19.69 6.79
N ALA A 84 19.25 19.43 5.70
CA ALA A 84 19.83 19.23 4.38
C ALA A 84 20.57 20.49 3.87
N LEU A 85 19.97 21.68 4.07
CA LEU A 85 20.62 22.95 3.73
C LEU A 85 21.89 23.15 4.57
N TRP A 86 21.82 22.92 5.87
CA TRP A 86 22.99 22.98 6.75
C TRP A 86 24.12 22.05 6.25
N LEU A 87 23.81 20.80 5.90
CA LEU A 87 24.81 19.86 5.36
C LEU A 87 25.49 20.40 4.10
N VAL A 88 24.76 20.91 3.13
CA VAL A 88 25.35 21.39 1.87
C VAL A 88 26.13 22.69 2.03
N LEU A 89 25.81 23.50 3.04
CA LEU A 89 26.52 24.74 3.32
C LEU A 89 27.85 24.51 4.09
N PHE A 90 27.86 23.53 4.99
CA PHE A 90 28.99 23.35 5.92
C PHE A 90 29.79 22.06 5.69
N ARG A 91 29.31 21.14 4.86
CA ARG A 91 30.02 19.91 4.51
C ARG A 91 30.34 19.85 3.02
N PRO A 92 31.62 20.15 2.62
CA PRO A 92 32.03 20.08 1.22
C PRO A 92 31.78 18.70 0.63
N GLY A 93 31.24 18.66 -0.61
CA GLY A 93 30.93 17.42 -1.31
C GLY A 93 29.68 16.68 -0.82
N ALA A 94 28.84 17.31 0.02
CA ALA A 94 27.61 16.69 0.49
C ALA A 94 26.62 16.45 -0.66
N VAL A 95 26.11 15.24 -0.79
CA VAL A 95 25.09 14.85 -1.75
C VAL A 95 23.83 14.42 -1.01
N ILE A 96 22.73 15.14 -1.22
CA ILE A 96 21.43 14.85 -0.63
C ILE A 96 20.50 14.36 -1.72
N VAL A 97 19.85 13.23 -1.49
CA VAL A 97 18.79 12.70 -2.36
C VAL A 97 17.48 12.77 -1.59
N TRP A 98 16.58 13.64 -2.04
CA TRP A 98 15.24 13.79 -1.48
C TRP A 98 14.22 13.10 -2.38
N VAL A 99 13.50 12.13 -1.86
CA VAL A 99 12.46 11.41 -2.59
C VAL A 99 11.14 11.60 -1.87
N SER A 100 10.11 12.09 -2.58
CA SER A 100 8.74 12.20 -2.07
C SER A 100 7.80 11.32 -2.89
N ASN A 101 6.59 11.08 -2.40
CA ASN A 101 5.60 10.23 -3.06
C ASN A 101 5.29 10.64 -4.51
N ASN A 102 5.39 11.94 -4.85
CA ASN A 102 5.27 12.46 -6.21
C ASN A 102 6.21 13.64 -6.46
N GLN A 103 6.32 14.07 -7.72
CA GLN A 103 7.24 15.15 -8.12
C GLN A 103 6.82 16.52 -7.57
N GLU A 104 5.52 16.77 -7.41
CA GLU A 104 5.03 18.04 -6.82
C GLU A 104 5.52 18.19 -5.38
N ASN A 105 5.39 17.15 -4.56
CA ASN A 105 5.87 17.17 -3.18
C ASN A 105 7.40 17.22 -3.09
N ALA A 106 8.11 16.56 -4.00
CA ALA A 106 9.57 16.70 -4.11
C ALA A 106 9.98 18.15 -4.43
N ASN A 107 9.26 18.82 -5.33
CA ASN A 107 9.50 20.23 -5.65
C ASN A 107 9.19 21.18 -4.49
N LYS A 108 8.23 20.86 -3.60
CA LYS A 108 7.96 21.63 -2.38
C LYS A 108 9.18 21.64 -1.44
N ALA A 109 9.91 20.52 -1.33
CA ALA A 109 11.16 20.49 -0.56
C ALA A 109 12.20 21.46 -1.15
N ILE A 110 12.36 21.49 -2.47
CA ILE A 110 13.26 22.46 -3.13
C ILE A 110 12.81 23.90 -2.89
N ALA A 111 11.51 24.18 -2.92
CA ALA A 111 10.98 25.52 -2.64
C ALA A 111 11.26 25.98 -1.19
N MET A 112 11.20 25.07 -0.20
CA MET A 112 11.62 25.38 1.18
C MET A 112 13.09 25.79 1.25
N LEU A 113 13.96 25.06 0.56
CA LEU A 113 15.39 25.35 0.47
C LEU A 113 15.67 26.70 -0.22
N ASP A 114 14.94 26.99 -1.29
CA ASP A 114 15.06 28.29 -2.00
C ASP A 114 14.63 29.44 -1.11
N THR A 115 13.54 29.30 -0.36
CA THR A 115 13.10 30.30 0.62
C THR A 115 14.16 30.53 1.69
N ALA A 116 14.67 29.47 2.30
CA ALA A 116 15.68 29.56 3.34
C ALA A 116 16.97 30.21 2.81
N TRP A 117 17.43 29.83 1.61
CA TRP A 117 18.59 30.43 0.97
C TRP A 117 18.34 31.89 0.58
N HIS A 118 17.18 32.21 0.01
CA HIS A 118 16.86 33.57 -0.46
C HIS A 118 16.93 34.59 0.69
N PHE A 119 16.40 34.23 1.83
CA PHE A 119 16.34 35.12 2.99
C PHE A 119 17.53 34.96 3.96
N LEU A 120 18.52 34.14 3.64
CA LEU A 120 19.76 34.09 4.40
C LEU A 120 20.42 35.48 4.39
N PRO A 121 20.86 36.02 5.53
CA PRO A 121 21.49 37.36 5.58
C PRO A 121 22.70 37.48 4.63
N ASP A 122 22.88 38.65 4.04
CA ASP A 122 23.97 38.88 3.05
C ASP A 122 25.37 38.58 3.61
N TRP A 123 25.59 38.89 4.88
CA TRP A 123 26.85 38.55 5.55
C TRP A 123 27.08 37.04 5.66
N ALA A 124 26.02 36.26 5.78
CA ALA A 124 26.06 34.79 5.81
C ALA A 124 26.26 34.21 4.40
N LYS A 125 25.54 34.76 3.40
CA LYS A 125 25.74 34.39 1.98
C LYS A 125 27.18 34.65 1.51
N ALA A 126 27.79 35.75 1.96
CA ALA A 126 29.18 36.07 1.64
C ALA A 126 30.20 35.05 2.20
N ARG A 127 29.83 34.29 3.22
CA ARG A 127 30.63 33.23 3.85
C ARG A 127 30.26 31.83 3.37
N ALA A 128 29.03 31.68 2.87
CA ALA A 128 28.52 30.41 2.35
C ALA A 128 29.20 30.01 1.04
N PRO A 129 29.19 28.72 0.68
CA PRO A 129 29.58 28.29 -0.66
C PRO A 129 28.78 28.98 -1.73
N ARG A 130 29.36 29.24 -2.89
CA ARG A 130 28.70 29.91 -4.02
C ARG A 130 27.60 29.02 -4.59
N LYS A 131 26.35 29.49 -4.57
CA LYS A 131 25.23 28.77 -5.22
C LYS A 131 25.48 28.67 -6.73
N GLU A 132 25.37 27.46 -7.28
CA GLU A 132 25.59 27.18 -8.69
C GLU A 132 24.42 26.33 -9.22
N GLY A 133 23.74 26.84 -10.23
CA GLY A 133 22.56 26.21 -10.80
C GLY A 133 21.29 26.42 -9.98
N ASP A 134 20.15 26.52 -10.67
CA ASP A 134 18.85 26.84 -10.08
C ASP A 134 17.72 26.02 -10.76
N ALA A 135 18.01 24.74 -11.05
CA ALA A 135 17.02 23.85 -11.62
C ALA A 135 15.89 23.56 -10.60
N ALA A 136 14.69 23.32 -11.10
CA ALA A 136 13.52 23.04 -10.26
C ALA A 136 13.66 21.77 -9.39
N THR A 137 14.54 20.85 -9.79
CA THR A 137 14.74 19.54 -9.13
C THR A 137 16.14 19.35 -8.53
N GLU A 138 17.05 20.30 -8.75
CA GLU A 138 18.42 20.21 -8.23
C GLU A 138 18.96 21.59 -7.84
N LYS A 139 19.57 21.68 -6.67
CA LYS A 139 20.33 22.84 -6.20
C LYS A 139 21.74 22.42 -5.86
N ALA A 140 22.70 23.28 -6.18
CA ALA A 140 24.12 23.00 -5.95
C ALA A 140 24.87 24.22 -5.41
N TRP A 141 25.93 23.94 -4.64
CA TRP A 141 26.83 24.90 -4.05
C TRP A 141 28.28 24.47 -4.29
N VAL A 142 29.14 25.40 -4.64
CA VAL A 142 30.59 25.16 -4.81
C VAL A 142 31.35 25.80 -3.65
N HIS A 143 32.07 24.99 -2.92
CA HIS A 143 32.92 25.39 -1.80
C HIS A 143 34.21 26.02 -2.27
N GLY A 144 34.92 26.72 -1.36
CA GLY A 144 36.17 27.41 -1.70
C GLY A 144 37.30 26.47 -2.14
N ASP A 145 37.22 25.19 -1.80
CA ASP A 145 38.12 24.12 -2.24
C ASP A 145 37.74 23.50 -3.60
N GLY A 146 36.67 24.02 -4.23
CA GLY A 146 36.12 23.50 -5.51
C GLY A 146 35.19 22.30 -5.35
N MET A 147 35.01 21.76 -4.16
CA MET A 147 34.06 20.66 -3.92
C MET A 147 32.60 21.12 -4.11
N ARG A 148 31.81 20.29 -4.79
CA ARG A 148 30.39 20.58 -5.11
C ARG A 148 29.47 19.79 -4.21
N SER A 149 28.68 20.51 -3.40
CA SER A 149 27.55 19.95 -2.66
C SER A 149 26.25 20.14 -3.43
N ARG A 150 25.31 19.21 -3.33
CA ARG A 150 24.04 19.27 -4.09
C ARG A 150 22.90 18.60 -3.37
N ILE A 151 21.69 19.06 -3.66
CA ILE A 151 20.41 18.45 -3.26
C ILE A 151 19.62 18.15 -4.52
N LYS A 152 19.19 16.90 -4.67
CA LYS A 152 18.34 16.42 -5.77
C LYS A 152 17.00 15.96 -5.24
N ALA A 153 15.91 16.48 -5.80
CA ALA A 153 14.54 16.08 -5.45
C ALA A 153 13.90 15.26 -6.57
N ARG A 154 13.34 14.11 -6.22
CA ARG A 154 12.79 13.13 -7.17
C ARG A 154 11.46 12.58 -6.69
N ALA A 155 10.60 12.19 -7.63
CA ALA A 155 9.41 11.39 -7.34
C ALA A 155 9.79 9.98 -6.86
N GLY A 156 8.95 9.36 -6.04
CA GLY A 156 9.11 8.01 -5.51
C GLY A 156 8.88 6.95 -6.57
N THR A 157 9.91 6.67 -7.35
CA THR A 157 9.95 5.58 -8.33
C THR A 157 10.88 4.47 -7.85
N ARG A 158 10.79 3.28 -8.45
CA ARG A 158 11.61 2.10 -8.09
C ARG A 158 13.12 2.39 -8.04
N THR A 159 13.59 3.31 -8.89
CA THR A 159 15.01 3.62 -9.06
C THR A 159 15.39 5.05 -8.66
N ALA A 160 14.51 5.75 -7.91
CA ALA A 160 14.72 7.17 -7.61
C ALA A 160 16.05 7.48 -6.90
N ALA A 161 16.57 6.57 -6.11
CA ALA A 161 17.83 6.73 -5.38
C ALA A 161 19.06 6.12 -6.08
N VAL A 162 18.90 5.43 -7.21
CA VAL A 162 20.02 4.74 -7.90
C VAL A 162 21.02 5.74 -8.49
N GLY A 163 22.31 5.37 -8.47
CA GLY A 163 23.41 6.06 -9.16
C GLY A 163 24.05 7.20 -8.38
N GLU A 164 23.75 7.35 -7.08
CA GLU A 164 24.38 8.35 -6.22
C GLU A 164 25.06 7.69 -5.02
N THR A 165 26.19 8.27 -4.58
CA THR A 165 26.70 8.03 -3.23
C THR A 165 26.24 9.20 -2.38
N ALA A 166 25.28 8.97 -1.51
CA ALA A 166 24.61 10.04 -0.79
C ALA A 166 25.17 10.24 0.61
N THR A 167 25.31 11.50 1.02
CA THR A 167 25.53 11.89 2.42
C THR A 167 24.25 11.69 3.24
N LEU A 168 23.09 12.00 2.61
CA LEU A 168 21.77 11.83 3.21
C LEU A 168 20.77 11.45 2.12
N VAL A 169 20.00 10.42 2.37
CA VAL A 169 18.77 10.11 1.62
C VAL A 169 17.57 10.44 2.52
N VAL A 170 16.60 11.16 1.98
CA VAL A 170 15.32 11.45 2.64
C VAL A 170 14.23 10.79 1.84
N LEU A 171 13.44 9.91 2.49
CA LEU A 171 12.20 9.36 1.95
C LEU A 171 11.03 10.06 2.67
N ASP A 172 10.52 11.10 2.03
CA ASP A 172 9.45 11.94 2.58
C ASP A 172 8.08 11.44 2.07
N GLU A 173 7.11 11.34 2.99
CA GLU A 173 5.80 10.74 2.75
C GLU A 173 5.90 9.32 2.14
N PHE A 174 6.83 8.51 2.67
CA PHE A 174 7.16 7.19 2.12
C PHE A 174 5.99 6.21 2.15
N ALA A 175 5.12 6.26 3.18
CA ALA A 175 3.93 5.40 3.23
C ALA A 175 2.89 5.72 2.15
N LEU A 176 2.95 6.92 1.52
CA LEU A 176 2.06 7.33 0.43
C LEU A 176 2.57 6.90 -0.96
N VAL A 177 3.78 6.35 -1.05
CA VAL A 177 4.26 5.67 -2.26
C VAL A 177 3.53 4.33 -2.38
N GLU A 178 3.18 3.92 -3.58
CA GLU A 178 2.52 2.63 -3.82
C GLU A 178 3.31 1.45 -3.22
N ALA A 179 2.62 0.55 -2.53
CA ALA A 179 3.26 -0.51 -1.75
C ALA A 179 4.30 -1.36 -2.52
N PRO A 180 4.06 -1.80 -3.78
CA PRO A 180 5.06 -2.52 -4.55
C PRO A 180 6.31 -1.69 -4.88
N VAL A 181 6.13 -0.36 -5.06
CA VAL A 181 7.24 0.56 -5.35
C VAL A 181 8.08 0.84 -4.10
N GLN A 182 7.47 0.81 -2.89
CA GLN A 182 8.20 1.06 -1.65
C GLN A 182 9.35 0.08 -1.44
N ASP A 183 9.17 -1.21 -1.74
CA ASP A 183 10.19 -2.23 -1.57
C ASP A 183 11.40 -1.99 -2.49
N ASP A 184 11.15 -1.69 -3.75
CA ASP A 184 12.20 -1.42 -4.73
C ASP A 184 12.91 -0.09 -4.45
N LEU A 185 12.14 0.95 -4.12
CA LEU A 185 12.68 2.25 -3.73
C LEU A 185 13.61 2.12 -2.51
N TYR A 186 13.19 1.38 -1.49
CA TYR A 186 14.00 1.14 -0.31
C TYR A 186 15.28 0.34 -0.65
N ARG A 187 15.17 -0.71 -1.48
CA ARG A 187 16.33 -1.48 -1.96
C ARG A 187 17.31 -0.61 -2.75
N SER A 188 16.80 0.38 -3.48
CA SER A 188 17.66 1.32 -4.23
C SER A 188 18.31 2.39 -3.32
N ALA A 189 17.63 2.79 -2.23
CA ALA A 189 18.10 3.81 -1.31
C ALA A 189 19.18 3.29 -0.33
N GLY A 190 19.08 2.03 0.10
CA GLY A 190 20.01 1.44 1.07
C GLY A 190 21.48 1.54 0.64
N PRO A 191 21.86 0.96 -0.52
CA PRO A 191 23.25 0.96 -0.99
C PRO A 191 23.85 2.36 -1.21
N THR A 192 23.02 3.38 -1.50
CA THR A 192 23.51 4.76 -1.69
C THR A 192 24.09 5.37 -0.42
N THR A 193 23.75 4.82 0.75
CA THR A 193 24.23 5.28 2.07
C THR A 193 25.35 4.42 2.65
N ASP A 194 25.79 3.35 1.98
CA ASP A 194 26.77 2.39 2.51
C ASP A 194 28.16 3.04 2.77
N ALA A 195 28.53 4.07 2.02
CA ALA A 195 29.75 4.83 2.22
C ALA A 195 29.75 5.74 3.47
N GLY A 196 28.84 5.54 4.41
CA GLY A 196 28.73 6.31 5.65
C GLY A 196 27.64 7.36 5.65
N GLY A 197 26.76 7.39 4.64
CA GLY A 197 25.61 8.27 4.56
C GLY A 197 24.48 7.90 5.54
N ALA A 198 23.50 8.77 5.66
CA ALA A 198 22.31 8.61 6.49
C ALA A 198 21.07 8.37 5.64
N LEU A 199 20.03 7.70 6.20
CA LEU A 199 18.72 7.52 5.58
C LEU A 199 17.63 7.87 6.59
N PHE A 200 16.86 8.90 6.27
CA PHE A 200 15.72 9.35 7.07
C PHE A 200 14.41 9.06 6.32
N ILE A 201 13.50 8.39 6.98
CA ILE A 201 12.19 8.02 6.44
C ILE A 201 11.13 8.73 7.27
N ILE A 202 10.30 9.56 6.63
CA ILE A 202 9.29 10.37 7.32
C ILE A 202 7.95 10.16 6.62
N SER A 203 6.90 9.86 7.38
CA SER A 203 5.57 9.74 6.79
C SER A 203 4.45 9.85 7.84
N THR A 204 3.26 10.23 7.38
CA THR A 204 2.01 9.82 8.01
C THR A 204 1.79 8.33 7.75
N ALA A 205 0.91 7.69 8.52
CA ALA A 205 0.58 6.28 8.29
C ALA A 205 -0.31 6.10 7.05
N ARG A 206 -0.25 4.88 6.46
CA ARG A 206 -1.16 4.46 5.39
C ARG A 206 -1.44 2.96 5.55
N GLY A 207 -2.19 2.62 6.61
CA GLY A 207 -2.40 1.23 6.99
C GLY A 207 -1.16 0.54 7.57
N ARG A 208 -1.32 -0.73 7.97
CA ARG A 208 -0.29 -1.49 8.73
C ARG A 208 0.63 -2.32 7.85
N ARG A 209 0.29 -2.55 6.58
CA ARG A 209 0.85 -3.63 5.74
C ARG A 209 1.85 -3.19 4.69
N ASN A 210 2.10 -1.90 4.56
CA ASN A 210 3.13 -1.38 3.68
C ASN A 210 4.53 -1.49 4.31
N ARG A 211 5.57 -1.27 3.52
CA ARG A 211 6.96 -1.35 3.99
C ARG A 211 7.25 -0.38 5.12
N PHE A 212 6.73 0.85 5.05
CA PHE A 212 6.94 1.85 6.10
C PHE A 212 6.46 1.35 7.46
N ALA A 213 5.22 0.83 7.53
CA ALA A 213 4.65 0.33 8.77
C ALA A 213 5.45 -0.86 9.32
N ARG A 214 5.81 -1.84 8.48
CA ARG A 214 6.65 -2.98 8.90
C ARG A 214 7.99 -2.52 9.47
N MET A 215 8.67 -1.59 8.79
CA MET A 215 9.95 -1.06 9.24
C MET A 215 9.83 -0.28 10.55
N PHE A 216 8.80 0.54 10.70
CA PHE A 216 8.55 1.30 11.92
C PHE A 216 8.29 0.38 13.12
N LEU A 217 7.41 -0.60 12.98
CA LEU A 217 7.09 -1.57 14.04
C LEU A 217 8.30 -2.43 14.40
N GLN A 218 9.09 -2.86 13.42
CA GLN A 218 10.36 -3.56 13.67
C GLN A 218 11.38 -2.68 14.39
N ALA A 219 11.46 -1.38 14.06
CA ALA A 219 12.33 -0.43 14.74
C ALA A 219 11.92 -0.23 16.21
N ARG A 220 10.61 -0.09 16.47
CA ARG A 220 10.06 -0.05 17.84
C ARG A 220 10.37 -1.30 18.64
N ALA A 221 10.36 -2.46 17.99
CA ALA A 221 10.71 -3.74 18.61
C ALA A 221 12.24 -3.98 18.71
N GLY A 222 13.10 -3.05 18.27
CA GLY A 222 14.55 -3.22 18.25
C GLY A 222 15.05 -4.28 17.26
N LYS A 223 14.24 -4.65 16.27
CA LYS A 223 14.53 -5.72 15.29
C LYS A 223 15.23 -5.21 14.02
N ASN A 224 15.46 -3.91 13.89
CA ASN A 224 16.22 -3.33 12.79
C ASN A 224 17.09 -2.15 13.27
N ARG A 225 17.87 -1.57 12.37
CA ARG A 225 18.86 -0.50 12.68
C ARG A 225 18.29 0.91 12.81
N TYR A 226 16.97 1.10 12.64
CA TYR A 226 16.35 2.41 12.63
C TYR A 226 16.02 2.89 14.05
N HIS A 227 16.28 4.16 14.30
CA HIS A 227 15.72 4.87 15.45
C HIS A 227 14.29 5.31 15.09
N ALA A 228 13.30 4.83 15.83
CA ALA A 228 11.88 5.08 15.55
C ALA A 228 11.33 6.19 16.45
N VAL A 229 10.73 7.21 15.85
CA VAL A 229 10.08 8.33 16.53
C VAL A 229 8.62 8.41 16.11
N PHE A 230 7.74 8.73 17.08
CA PHE A 230 6.32 8.98 16.82
C PHE A 230 5.91 10.35 17.35
N HIS A 231 5.18 11.09 16.52
CA HIS A 231 4.62 12.40 16.89
C HIS A 231 3.11 12.43 16.69
N PRO A 232 2.33 12.54 17.78
CA PRO A 232 0.88 12.66 17.75
C PRO A 232 0.40 14.04 17.29
N TRP A 233 -0.87 14.11 16.89
CA TRP A 233 -1.49 15.32 16.34
C TRP A 233 -1.48 16.54 17.29
N PHE A 234 -1.59 16.30 18.60
CA PHE A 234 -1.69 17.38 19.60
C PHE A 234 -0.38 18.14 19.84
N LEU A 235 0.72 17.72 19.21
CA LEU A 235 1.95 18.50 19.12
C LEU A 235 1.90 19.55 18.00
N SER A 236 0.94 19.48 17.08
CA SER A 236 0.78 20.47 16.02
C SER A 236 0.06 21.72 16.54
N ARG A 237 0.73 22.88 16.52
CA ARG A 237 0.09 24.16 16.87
C ARG A 237 -1.04 24.58 15.92
N PHE A 238 -1.11 23.98 14.74
CA PHE A 238 -2.18 24.24 13.77
C PHE A 238 -3.47 23.47 14.09
N VAL A 239 -3.37 22.45 14.93
CA VAL A 239 -4.50 21.61 15.34
C VAL A 239 -4.79 21.75 16.83
N ASN A 240 -3.74 21.90 17.64
CA ASN A 240 -3.82 22.18 19.06
C ASN A 240 -3.17 23.53 19.37
N PRO A 241 -3.93 24.62 19.61
CA PRO A 241 -3.36 25.92 19.99
C PRO A 241 -2.50 25.87 21.26
N LEU A 242 -2.75 24.89 22.14
CA LEU A 242 -2.02 24.68 23.39
C LEU A 242 -0.80 23.75 23.25
N ALA A 243 -0.40 23.40 22.03
CA ALA A 243 0.68 22.44 21.75
C ALA A 243 1.99 22.78 22.49
N HIS A 244 2.30 24.07 22.69
CA HIS A 244 3.49 24.54 23.43
C HIS A 244 3.46 24.20 24.92
N LEU A 245 2.28 23.88 25.49
CA LEU A 245 2.14 23.49 26.89
C LEU A 245 2.32 21.98 27.11
N VAL A 246 2.23 21.16 26.05
CA VAL A 246 2.16 19.69 26.18
C VAL A 246 3.38 19.14 26.91
N ARG A 247 4.59 19.49 26.46
CA ARG A 247 5.86 18.94 27.02
C ARG A 247 6.07 19.34 28.48
N GLY A 248 5.67 20.54 28.88
CA GLY A 248 5.78 21.04 30.24
C GLY A 248 4.57 20.76 31.14
N CYS A 249 3.54 20.10 30.63
CA CYS A 249 2.30 19.88 31.36
C CYS A 249 2.50 18.91 32.54
N ARG A 250 2.22 19.42 33.75
CA ARG A 250 2.36 18.62 34.99
C ARG A 250 1.22 17.62 35.16
N ASP A 251 0.01 17.94 34.67
CA ASP A 251 -1.19 17.12 34.88
C ASP A 251 -1.13 15.79 34.11
N CYS A 252 -0.51 15.80 32.93
CA CYS A 252 -0.32 14.57 32.14
C CYS A 252 1.15 14.12 32.02
N GLY A 253 2.08 14.81 32.67
CA GLY A 253 3.50 14.50 32.59
C GLY A 253 4.06 14.60 31.16
N GLY A 254 3.60 15.56 30.36
CA GLY A 254 4.03 15.79 29.00
C GLY A 254 3.43 14.87 27.95
N LYS A 255 2.48 14.00 28.32
CA LYS A 255 1.92 12.97 27.42
C LYS A 255 0.80 13.51 26.51
N GLY A 256 0.06 14.55 26.92
CA GLY A 256 -1.08 15.11 26.20
C GLY A 256 -2.30 14.19 26.08
N PHE A 257 -2.08 12.88 26.04
CA PHE A 257 -3.09 11.84 25.92
C PHE A 257 -2.87 10.75 26.97
N LEU A 258 -3.94 10.33 27.65
CA LEU A 258 -3.92 9.32 28.70
C LEU A 258 -4.80 8.15 28.28
N PRO A 259 -4.22 6.99 27.92
CA PRO A 259 -4.99 5.79 27.58
C PRO A 259 -5.86 5.34 28.77
N ASN A 260 -7.10 4.94 28.50
CA ASN A 260 -8.02 4.33 29.47
C ASN A 260 -8.76 3.15 28.82
N GLU A 261 -9.63 2.45 29.59
CA GLU A 261 -10.43 1.32 29.11
C GLU A 261 -11.36 1.66 27.94
N ASP A 262 -11.77 2.92 27.82
CA ASP A 262 -12.64 3.42 26.74
C ASP A 262 -11.88 3.98 25.51
N GLY A 263 -10.53 3.81 25.46
CA GLY A 263 -9.69 4.23 24.33
C GLY A 263 -8.78 5.43 24.63
N GLY A 264 -9.08 6.26 25.63
CA GLY A 264 -8.22 7.32 26.15
C GLY A 264 -8.87 8.70 26.23
N THR A 265 -8.23 9.58 27.00
CA THR A 265 -8.70 10.95 27.27
C THR A 265 -7.59 11.97 27.02
N TYR A 266 -7.89 13.07 26.33
CA TYR A 266 -6.96 14.17 26.16
C TYR A 266 -6.84 15.02 27.43
N CYS A 267 -5.64 15.49 27.72
CA CYS A 267 -5.40 16.36 28.86
C CYS A 267 -5.94 17.77 28.59
N SER A 268 -6.99 18.16 29.29
CA SER A 268 -7.64 19.48 29.12
C SER A 268 -6.75 20.68 29.46
N SER A 269 -5.66 20.47 30.20
CA SER A 269 -4.71 21.53 30.58
C SER A 269 -3.73 21.88 29.45
N CYS A 270 -3.55 21.02 28.44
CA CYS A 270 -2.57 21.24 27.37
C CYS A 270 -3.03 20.78 25.99
N VAL A 271 -4.25 20.25 25.86
CA VAL A 271 -4.82 19.86 24.56
C VAL A 271 -6.20 20.46 24.39
N ASP A 272 -6.33 21.30 23.39
CA ASP A 272 -7.60 21.82 22.89
C ASP A 272 -8.00 20.99 21.65
N THR A 273 -9.12 20.29 21.76
CA THR A 273 -9.62 19.39 20.72
C THR A 273 -10.54 20.08 19.71
N SER A 274 -10.83 21.37 19.85
CA SER A 274 -11.83 22.06 19.02
C SER A 274 -11.53 21.97 17.51
N THR A 275 -10.29 22.27 17.12
CA THR A 275 -9.86 22.17 15.72
C THR A 275 -9.74 20.70 15.26
N TYR A 276 -9.33 19.80 16.16
CA TYR A 276 -9.26 18.36 15.88
C TYR A 276 -10.64 17.77 15.57
N GLU A 277 -11.67 18.12 16.39
CA GLU A 277 -13.04 17.64 16.15
C GLU A 277 -13.64 18.24 14.87
N ALA A 278 -13.33 19.50 14.54
CA ALA A 278 -13.72 20.10 13.27
C ALA A 278 -13.11 19.34 12.08
N LYS A 279 -11.80 19.03 12.14
CA LYS A 279 -11.13 18.22 11.12
C LYS A 279 -11.68 16.80 11.04
N LYS A 280 -12.01 16.18 12.16
CA LYS A 280 -12.61 14.85 12.20
C LYS A 280 -13.96 14.82 11.47
N ALA A 281 -14.76 15.88 11.59
CA ALA A 281 -16.02 16.04 10.87
C ALA A 281 -15.81 16.17 9.35
N GLU A 282 -14.69 16.77 8.89
CA GLU A 282 -14.35 16.82 7.46
C GLU A 282 -14.09 15.43 6.84
N PHE A 283 -13.77 14.43 7.68
CA PHE A 283 -13.51 13.02 7.28
C PHE A 283 -14.63 12.08 7.71
N GLU A 284 -15.88 12.57 7.84
CA GLU A 284 -17.00 11.74 8.30
C GLU A 284 -17.17 10.47 7.43
N ASP A 285 -17.00 10.60 6.12
CA ASP A 285 -17.07 9.49 5.17
C ASP A 285 -15.83 8.58 5.17
N GLU A 286 -14.68 9.07 5.67
CA GLU A 286 -13.39 8.38 5.66
C GLU A 286 -12.66 8.47 7.02
N PRO A 287 -13.26 8.01 8.12
CA PRO A 287 -12.71 8.19 9.48
C PRO A 287 -11.35 7.51 9.68
N HIS A 288 -11.02 6.51 8.88
CA HIS A 288 -9.71 5.86 8.87
C HIS A 288 -8.60 6.79 8.37
N LEU A 289 -8.88 7.63 7.34
CA LEU A 289 -7.91 8.61 6.87
C LEU A 289 -7.62 9.66 7.95
N HIS A 290 -8.67 10.11 8.67
CA HIS A 290 -8.48 11.01 9.79
C HIS A 290 -7.53 10.42 10.84
N ARG A 291 -7.76 9.15 11.26
CA ARG A 291 -6.89 8.46 12.22
C ARG A 291 -5.45 8.31 11.74
N ALA A 292 -5.25 8.02 10.46
CA ALA A 292 -3.92 7.92 9.87
C ALA A 292 -3.19 9.26 9.79
N GLU A 293 -3.93 10.36 9.59
CA GLU A 293 -3.39 11.70 9.41
C GLU A 293 -3.25 12.49 10.73
N TYR A 294 -4.13 12.22 11.71
CA TYR A 294 -4.15 12.89 13.02
C TYR A 294 -4.17 11.89 14.18
N PRO A 295 -3.25 10.93 14.25
CA PRO A 295 -3.26 9.92 15.30
C PRO A 295 -2.83 10.51 16.66
N ALA A 296 -3.46 10.00 17.74
CA ALA A 296 -3.01 10.24 19.10
C ALA A 296 -2.00 9.18 19.58
N THR A 297 -2.07 7.97 19.03
CA THR A 297 -1.17 6.85 19.35
C THR A 297 -0.67 6.16 18.08
N GLU A 298 0.39 5.36 18.22
CA GLU A 298 0.95 4.55 17.12
C GLU A 298 -0.07 3.50 16.64
N GLU A 299 -0.81 2.90 17.56
CA GLU A 299 -1.85 1.92 17.26
C GLU A 299 -2.98 2.55 16.46
N GLU A 300 -3.38 3.77 16.83
CA GLU A 300 -4.40 4.52 16.09
C GLU A 300 -3.94 4.86 14.67
N ALA A 301 -2.68 5.30 14.52
CA ALA A 301 -2.09 5.62 13.23
C ALA A 301 -2.15 4.46 12.23
N PHE A 302 -1.91 3.24 12.72
CA PHE A 302 -1.91 2.03 11.90
C PHE A 302 -3.25 1.27 11.94
N ARG A 303 -4.30 1.82 12.57
CA ARG A 303 -5.62 1.18 12.56
C ARG A 303 -6.17 1.21 11.13
N GLU A 304 -6.51 0.04 10.64
CA GLU A 304 -6.96 -0.16 9.26
C GLU A 304 -8.35 0.44 9.01
N SER A 305 -8.64 0.71 7.74
CA SER A 305 -9.85 1.40 7.27
C SER A 305 -11.13 0.58 7.38
N GLY A 306 -11.04 -0.70 7.75
CA GLY A 306 -12.18 -1.60 7.87
C GLY A 306 -12.00 -2.60 8.98
N ARG A 307 -13.09 -3.32 9.32
CA ARG A 307 -12.99 -4.47 10.22
C ARG A 307 -12.33 -5.61 9.46
N PRO A 308 -11.25 -6.25 10.01
CA PRO A 308 -10.68 -7.44 9.39
C PRO A 308 -11.77 -8.45 9.06
N ARG A 309 -11.79 -8.93 7.82
CA ARG A 309 -12.78 -9.94 7.41
C ARG A 309 -12.46 -11.30 8.02
N PHE A 310 -11.18 -11.57 8.25
CA PHE A 310 -10.66 -12.83 8.75
C PHE A 310 -9.86 -12.61 10.05
N PRO A 311 -10.52 -12.47 11.21
CA PRO A 311 -9.82 -12.19 12.48
C PRO A 311 -9.15 -13.43 13.10
N TRP A 312 -9.30 -14.63 12.52
CA TRP A 312 -8.82 -15.92 13.06
C TRP A 312 -7.62 -16.48 12.30
N LEU A 313 -6.79 -15.62 11.75
CA LEU A 313 -5.67 -16.07 10.93
C LEU A 313 -4.54 -16.66 11.81
N PRO A 314 -3.81 -17.68 11.28
CA PRO A 314 -2.67 -18.22 11.98
C PRO A 314 -1.56 -17.18 12.13
N ALA A 315 -0.66 -17.38 13.09
CA ALA A 315 0.53 -16.57 13.19
C ALA A 315 1.48 -16.85 12.01
N HIS A 316 2.20 -15.83 11.54
CA HIS A 316 3.14 -15.96 10.42
C HIS A 316 4.17 -17.09 10.59
N ASP A 317 4.58 -17.34 11.82
CA ASP A 317 5.57 -18.37 12.16
C ASP A 317 5.03 -19.81 11.96
N LEU A 318 3.71 -19.96 11.83
CA LEU A 318 3.04 -21.25 11.62
C LEU A 318 2.69 -21.52 10.16
N CYS A 319 3.00 -20.59 9.25
CA CYS A 319 2.74 -20.78 7.83
C CYS A 319 3.71 -21.80 7.25
N PRO A 320 3.21 -22.88 6.60
CA PRO A 320 4.07 -23.86 5.97
C PRO A 320 4.81 -23.23 4.79
N ALA A 321 6.03 -23.68 4.56
CA ALA A 321 6.78 -23.31 3.40
C ALA A 321 6.24 -24.02 2.14
N PHE A 322 6.21 -23.27 1.04
CA PHE A 322 6.12 -23.83 -0.31
C PHE A 322 7.56 -23.90 -0.86
N PRO A 323 8.29 -25.01 -0.59
CA PRO A 323 9.74 -25.04 -0.77
C PRO A 323 10.19 -25.04 -2.22
N HIS A 324 9.30 -25.41 -3.14
CA HIS A 324 9.61 -25.50 -4.56
C HIS A 324 9.01 -24.31 -5.30
N GLN A 325 9.88 -23.46 -5.85
CA GLN A 325 9.50 -22.35 -6.72
C GLN A 325 10.00 -22.59 -8.13
N GLY A 326 9.17 -22.31 -9.14
CA GLY A 326 9.56 -22.57 -10.52
C GLY A 326 8.52 -22.19 -11.56
N ARG A 327 8.60 -22.88 -12.68
CA ARG A 327 7.69 -22.77 -13.82
C ARG A 327 7.16 -24.14 -14.20
N ILE A 328 6.03 -24.15 -14.87
CA ILE A 328 5.50 -25.36 -15.48
C ILE A 328 5.64 -25.24 -17.00
N GLU A 329 6.27 -26.23 -17.62
CA GLU A 329 6.55 -26.24 -19.05
C GLU A 329 5.99 -27.52 -19.68
N ALA A 330 5.80 -27.52 -20.99
CA ALA A 330 5.42 -28.71 -21.71
C ALA A 330 6.65 -29.44 -22.24
N ASP A 331 6.75 -30.77 -22.02
CA ASP A 331 7.71 -31.61 -22.69
C ASP A 331 7.40 -31.73 -24.20
N PRO A 332 8.26 -32.34 -25.03
CA PRO A 332 7.99 -32.52 -26.46
C PRO A 332 6.70 -33.29 -26.78
N ASN A 333 6.15 -34.04 -25.82
CA ASN A 333 4.90 -34.79 -25.95
C ASN A 333 3.69 -34.01 -25.44
N GLY A 334 3.91 -32.78 -24.89
CA GLY A 334 2.85 -31.92 -24.32
C GLY A 334 2.48 -32.28 -22.89
N ASN A 335 3.29 -33.08 -22.17
CA ASN A 335 3.08 -33.34 -20.76
C ASN A 335 3.69 -32.23 -19.90
N PRO A 336 3.09 -31.91 -18.74
CA PRO A 336 3.63 -30.91 -17.85
C PRO A 336 4.92 -31.36 -17.17
N VAL A 337 5.90 -30.49 -17.10
CA VAL A 337 7.17 -30.66 -16.38
C VAL A 337 7.40 -29.45 -15.49
N PHE A 338 7.69 -29.69 -14.22
CA PHE A 338 8.07 -28.63 -13.30
C PHE A 338 9.58 -28.33 -13.43
N VAL A 339 9.92 -27.06 -13.66
CA VAL A 339 11.28 -26.57 -13.78
C VAL A 339 11.56 -25.62 -12.61
N GLU A 340 12.52 -26.00 -11.76
CA GLU A 340 12.97 -25.16 -10.63
C GLU A 340 13.51 -23.82 -11.17
N ASP A 341 12.95 -22.70 -10.64
CA ASP A 341 13.35 -21.34 -10.97
C ASP A 341 13.02 -20.40 -9.80
N PRO A 342 14.01 -19.85 -9.10
CA PRO A 342 13.76 -18.98 -7.94
C PRO A 342 13.02 -17.67 -8.28
N THR A 343 12.81 -17.39 -9.57
CA THR A 343 12.03 -16.23 -10.05
C THR A 343 10.70 -16.65 -10.68
N GLY A 344 10.43 -17.94 -10.74
CA GLY A 344 9.20 -18.48 -11.34
C GLY A 344 7.95 -18.12 -10.53
N PRO A 345 6.79 -18.03 -11.20
CA PRO A 345 5.53 -17.64 -10.56
C PRO A 345 4.84 -18.78 -9.79
N LEU A 346 5.26 -20.03 -10.00
CA LEU A 346 4.62 -21.21 -9.45
C LEU A 346 5.33 -21.68 -8.18
N HIS A 347 4.55 -21.95 -7.13
CA HIS A 347 5.03 -22.44 -5.85
C HIS A 347 4.33 -23.74 -5.49
N PHE A 348 5.12 -24.77 -5.12
CA PHE A 348 4.65 -26.09 -4.76
C PHE A 348 5.02 -26.47 -3.33
N THR A 349 4.11 -27.20 -2.66
CA THR A 349 4.45 -27.99 -1.47
C THR A 349 5.24 -29.22 -1.87
N GLU A 350 5.87 -29.93 -0.91
CA GLU A 350 6.56 -31.21 -1.21
C GLU A 350 5.60 -32.24 -1.80
N GLU A 351 4.38 -32.33 -1.27
CA GLU A 351 3.33 -33.24 -1.77
C GLU A 351 2.93 -32.93 -3.24
N ALA A 352 2.93 -31.66 -3.62
CA ALA A 352 2.57 -31.24 -4.98
C ALA A 352 3.50 -31.76 -6.08
N ARG A 353 4.73 -32.19 -5.75
CA ARG A 353 5.68 -32.73 -6.74
C ARG A 353 5.27 -34.10 -7.27
N ASN A 354 4.54 -34.89 -6.47
CA ASN A 354 4.05 -36.20 -6.84
C ASN A 354 2.59 -36.35 -6.41
N PRO A 355 1.65 -35.69 -7.12
CA PRO A 355 0.26 -35.76 -6.76
C PRO A 355 -0.32 -37.17 -6.90
N ASP A 356 -1.14 -37.57 -5.92
CA ASP A 356 -1.81 -38.87 -5.91
C ASP A 356 -2.83 -39.01 -7.05
N ASP A 357 -2.84 -40.09 -7.78
CA ASP A 357 -3.72 -40.31 -8.93
C ASP A 357 -5.18 -40.61 -8.58
N TRP A 358 -5.48 -40.93 -7.32
CA TRP A 358 -6.85 -41.24 -6.86
C TRP A 358 -7.64 -40.02 -6.35
N ARG A 359 -7.00 -38.85 -6.19
CA ARG A 359 -7.63 -37.64 -5.66
C ARG A 359 -8.34 -36.81 -6.75
N HIS A 360 -9.34 -36.06 -6.33
CA HIS A 360 -10.00 -35.07 -7.18
C HIS A 360 -9.40 -33.68 -6.96
N TYR A 361 -8.75 -33.14 -7.98
CA TYR A 361 -8.11 -31.85 -7.92
C TYR A 361 -8.95 -30.77 -8.59
N VAL A 362 -8.90 -29.58 -8.02
CA VAL A 362 -9.43 -28.36 -8.62
C VAL A 362 -8.28 -27.36 -8.77
N VAL A 363 -8.26 -26.65 -9.88
CA VAL A 363 -7.40 -25.49 -10.14
C VAL A 363 -8.27 -24.29 -10.45
N SER A 364 -8.11 -23.22 -9.71
CA SER A 364 -8.76 -21.92 -9.98
C SER A 364 -7.82 -20.95 -10.66
N VAL A 365 -8.37 -20.03 -11.42
CA VAL A 365 -7.66 -18.92 -12.05
C VAL A 365 -8.46 -17.65 -11.83
N ASP A 366 -7.82 -16.68 -11.22
CA ASP A 366 -8.24 -15.27 -11.16
C ASP A 366 -7.35 -14.48 -12.13
N PRO A 367 -7.83 -14.13 -13.33
CA PRO A 367 -6.98 -13.58 -14.38
C PRO A 367 -6.91 -12.07 -14.33
N ALA A 368 -5.70 -11.50 -14.46
CA ALA A 368 -5.44 -10.07 -14.60
C ALA A 368 -4.86 -9.68 -15.97
N THR A 369 -4.58 -8.40 -16.15
CA THR A 369 -4.13 -7.83 -17.44
C THR A 369 -2.71 -8.24 -17.85
N GLY A 370 -1.84 -8.59 -16.90
CA GLY A 370 -0.41 -8.80 -17.14
C GLY A 370 0.40 -7.52 -17.38
N THR A 371 -0.16 -6.33 -17.12
CA THR A 371 0.51 -5.04 -17.39
C THR A 371 1.27 -4.46 -16.18
N GLY A 372 1.44 -5.25 -15.10
CA GLY A 372 2.18 -4.86 -13.90
C GLY A 372 1.32 -4.23 -12.79
N GLY A 373 -0.01 -4.18 -12.96
CA GLY A 373 -0.98 -3.82 -11.93
C GLY A 373 -1.39 -5.04 -11.08
N ASP A 374 -2.67 -5.45 -11.18
CA ASP A 374 -3.21 -6.63 -10.50
C ASP A 374 -2.52 -7.92 -10.95
N TYR A 375 -2.53 -8.92 -10.07
CA TYR A 375 -1.89 -10.20 -10.32
C TYR A 375 -2.88 -11.20 -10.89
N THR A 376 -2.45 -11.96 -11.89
CA THR A 376 -3.10 -13.25 -12.15
C THR A 376 -2.69 -14.21 -11.03
N ALA A 377 -3.68 -14.83 -10.39
CA ALA A 377 -3.46 -15.81 -9.34
C ALA A 377 -4.14 -17.15 -9.66
N MET A 378 -3.47 -18.25 -9.32
CA MET A 378 -4.04 -19.59 -9.41
C MET A 378 -3.85 -20.32 -8.09
N THR A 379 -4.81 -21.19 -7.75
CA THR A 379 -4.73 -22.07 -6.59
C THR A 379 -5.07 -23.48 -7.00
N ALA A 380 -4.27 -24.46 -6.55
CA ALA A 380 -4.50 -25.88 -6.81
C ALA A 380 -4.49 -26.70 -5.52
N GLY A 381 -5.35 -27.72 -5.45
CA GLY A 381 -5.43 -28.62 -4.30
C GLY A 381 -6.67 -29.51 -4.34
N TYR A 382 -6.99 -30.13 -3.20
CA TYR A 382 -8.04 -31.15 -3.04
C TYR A 382 -8.72 -31.07 -1.66
N LEU A 383 -9.75 -31.90 -1.41
CA LEU A 383 -10.28 -32.16 -0.06
C LEU A 383 -9.67 -33.47 0.47
N ASP A 384 -9.23 -33.46 1.74
CA ASP A 384 -8.80 -34.65 2.45
C ASP A 384 -9.99 -35.57 2.81
N GLU A 385 -9.71 -36.68 3.48
CA GLU A 385 -10.72 -37.66 3.91
C GLU A 385 -11.74 -37.07 4.93
N GLU A 386 -11.34 -36.02 5.64
CA GLU A 386 -12.16 -35.29 6.60
C GLU A 386 -12.92 -34.09 5.97
N ALA A 387 -12.84 -33.96 4.65
CA ALA A 387 -13.37 -32.85 3.87
C ALA A 387 -12.78 -31.48 4.24
N ASN A 388 -11.51 -31.45 4.68
CA ASN A 388 -10.77 -30.21 4.83
C ASN A 388 -10.02 -29.89 3.54
N PRO A 389 -9.99 -28.62 3.12
CA PRO A 389 -9.28 -28.22 1.92
C PRO A 389 -7.77 -28.19 2.14
N VAL A 390 -7.04 -28.86 1.27
CA VAL A 390 -5.56 -28.92 1.25
C VAL A 390 -5.06 -28.22 0.00
N ARG A 391 -4.40 -27.11 0.20
CA ARG A 391 -3.81 -26.29 -0.86
C ARG A 391 -2.40 -26.80 -1.16
N LEU A 392 -2.13 -27.21 -2.39
CA LEU A 392 -0.88 -27.82 -2.80
C LEU A 392 0.03 -26.90 -3.60
N ALA A 393 -0.57 -25.98 -4.36
CA ALA A 393 0.16 -25.07 -5.22
C ALA A 393 -0.54 -23.72 -5.34
N PHE A 394 0.27 -22.70 -5.60
CA PHE A 394 -0.23 -21.43 -6.11
C PHE A 394 0.70 -20.89 -7.20
N TRP A 395 0.11 -20.13 -8.12
CA TRP A 395 0.80 -19.40 -9.17
C TRP A 395 0.43 -17.93 -9.04
N HIS A 396 1.42 -17.01 -9.12
CA HIS A 396 1.19 -15.60 -8.85
C HIS A 396 2.14 -14.71 -9.65
N ALA A 397 1.60 -13.96 -10.63
CA ALA A 397 2.38 -13.01 -11.43
C ALA A 397 1.51 -11.88 -12.00
N ASN A 398 2.10 -10.69 -12.17
CA ASN A 398 1.42 -9.52 -12.74
C ASN A 398 1.96 -9.05 -14.10
N THR A 399 2.92 -9.82 -14.68
CA THR A 399 3.57 -9.49 -15.96
C THR A 399 3.30 -10.53 -17.04
N VAL A 400 2.42 -11.50 -16.78
CA VAL A 400 2.07 -12.58 -17.71
C VAL A 400 0.72 -12.28 -18.34
N GLU A 401 0.65 -12.32 -19.67
CA GLU A 401 -0.58 -12.06 -20.40
C GLU A 401 -1.64 -13.16 -20.17
N PRO A 402 -2.94 -12.86 -20.25
CA PRO A 402 -4.03 -13.84 -20.01
C PRO A 402 -3.95 -15.11 -20.86
N LEU A 403 -3.43 -15.03 -22.09
CA LEU A 403 -3.28 -16.18 -22.98
C LEU A 403 -2.16 -17.12 -22.53
N ASP A 404 -1.04 -16.58 -22.05
CA ASP A 404 0.07 -17.37 -21.54
C ASP A 404 -0.27 -17.95 -20.16
N ALA A 405 -0.93 -17.16 -19.30
CA ALA A 405 -1.46 -17.66 -18.04
C ALA A 405 -2.47 -18.82 -18.23
N ALA A 406 -3.29 -18.78 -19.30
CA ALA A 406 -4.18 -19.89 -19.65
C ALA A 406 -3.41 -21.17 -20.03
N ARG A 407 -2.25 -21.06 -20.69
CA ARG A 407 -1.38 -22.20 -21.01
C ARG A 407 -0.78 -22.81 -19.76
N ASP A 408 -0.26 -21.96 -18.87
CA ASP A 408 0.26 -22.40 -17.58
C ASP A 408 -0.84 -23.07 -16.73
N ALA A 409 -2.06 -22.51 -16.71
CA ALA A 409 -3.20 -23.12 -16.06
C ALA A 409 -3.55 -24.50 -16.62
N ALA A 410 -3.52 -24.66 -17.96
CA ALA A 410 -3.77 -25.95 -18.60
C ALA A 410 -2.71 -26.99 -18.24
N LEU A 411 -1.44 -26.61 -18.18
CA LEU A 411 -0.34 -27.48 -17.78
C LEU A 411 -0.44 -27.83 -16.28
N LEU A 412 -0.75 -26.84 -15.43
CA LEU A 412 -0.97 -27.05 -13.99
C LEU A 412 -2.14 -28.01 -13.74
N GLY A 413 -3.24 -27.84 -14.46
CA GLY A 413 -4.37 -28.75 -14.38
C GLY A 413 -4.07 -30.17 -14.85
N LYS A 414 -3.19 -30.35 -15.84
CA LYS A 414 -2.68 -31.69 -16.27
C LYS A 414 -1.69 -32.28 -15.27
N TRP A 415 -0.89 -31.45 -14.60
CA TRP A 415 0.01 -31.89 -13.52
C TRP A 415 -0.77 -32.54 -12.39
N PHE A 416 -1.86 -31.93 -11.97
CA PHE A 416 -2.77 -32.45 -10.95
C PHE A 416 -3.83 -33.36 -11.61
N THR A 417 -3.38 -34.53 -12.13
CA THR A 417 -4.27 -35.54 -12.70
C THR A 417 -4.63 -36.54 -11.62
N GLY A 418 -5.91 -36.78 -11.41
CA GLY A 418 -6.43 -37.77 -10.47
C GLY A 418 -7.56 -38.59 -11.10
N GLY A 419 -7.57 -39.93 -10.86
CA GLY A 419 -8.53 -40.83 -11.46
C GLY A 419 -8.49 -40.87 -13.00
N GLY A 420 -7.33 -40.63 -13.59
CA GLY A 420 -7.12 -40.53 -15.02
C GLY A 420 -7.70 -39.24 -15.66
N ARG A 421 -8.06 -38.26 -14.86
CA ARG A 421 -8.61 -36.98 -15.33
C ARG A 421 -7.77 -35.80 -14.85
N PRO A 422 -7.43 -34.83 -15.71
CA PRO A 422 -6.87 -33.55 -15.29
C PRO A 422 -7.78 -32.85 -14.29
N ALA A 423 -7.19 -32.02 -13.41
CA ALA A 423 -7.91 -31.23 -12.43
C ALA A 423 -9.09 -30.47 -13.05
N LYS A 424 -10.17 -30.28 -12.31
CA LYS A 424 -11.22 -29.37 -12.74
C LYS A 424 -10.71 -27.94 -12.70
N LEU A 425 -10.72 -27.26 -13.85
CA LEU A 425 -10.19 -25.92 -13.99
C LEU A 425 -11.32 -24.91 -14.03
N VAL A 426 -11.35 -23.99 -13.06
CA VAL A 426 -12.33 -22.90 -12.96
C VAL A 426 -11.65 -21.56 -13.17
N VAL A 427 -12.22 -20.72 -14.02
CA VAL A 427 -11.74 -19.35 -14.29
C VAL A 427 -12.77 -18.37 -13.77
N GLU A 428 -12.32 -17.33 -13.07
CA GLU A 428 -13.19 -16.20 -12.75
C GLU A 428 -13.66 -15.51 -14.03
N LYS A 429 -14.98 -15.34 -14.15
CA LYS A 429 -15.59 -14.66 -15.28
C LYS A 429 -15.98 -13.24 -14.88
N GLN A 430 -14.98 -12.35 -14.82
CA GLN A 430 -15.19 -10.92 -14.60
C GLN A 430 -14.36 -10.13 -15.63
N GLY A 431 -14.97 -9.17 -16.31
CA GLY A 431 -14.29 -8.41 -17.35
C GLY A 431 -13.90 -9.24 -18.59
N GLY A 432 -13.15 -8.65 -19.51
CA GLY A 432 -12.73 -9.32 -20.76
C GLY A 432 -11.62 -10.37 -20.57
N TYR A 433 -10.87 -10.32 -19.48
CA TYR A 433 -9.70 -11.19 -19.25
C TYR A 433 -10.10 -12.64 -18.95
N GLY A 434 -11.13 -12.82 -18.13
CA GLY A 434 -11.70 -14.13 -17.85
C GLY A 434 -12.21 -14.83 -19.13
N ASP A 435 -12.89 -14.10 -19.99
CA ASP A 435 -13.36 -14.64 -21.28
C ASP A 435 -12.19 -14.97 -22.22
N SER A 436 -11.11 -14.17 -22.23
CA SER A 436 -9.90 -14.46 -23.02
C SER A 436 -9.22 -15.74 -22.54
N THR A 437 -9.02 -15.90 -21.23
CA THR A 437 -8.46 -17.10 -20.62
C THR A 437 -9.30 -18.35 -20.91
N ILE A 438 -10.63 -18.27 -20.77
CA ILE A 438 -11.56 -19.36 -21.07
C ILE A 438 -11.47 -19.75 -22.55
N ASN A 439 -11.43 -18.79 -23.47
CA ASN A 439 -11.38 -19.05 -24.90
C ASN A 439 -10.06 -19.74 -25.29
N GLU A 440 -8.93 -19.34 -24.69
CA GLU A 440 -7.64 -20.01 -24.92
C GLU A 440 -7.65 -21.45 -24.36
N LEU A 441 -8.18 -21.68 -23.17
CA LEU A 441 -8.33 -23.04 -22.60
C LEU A 441 -9.20 -23.94 -23.47
N ARG A 442 -10.27 -23.41 -24.08
CA ARG A 442 -11.09 -24.12 -25.05
C ARG A 442 -10.35 -24.39 -26.35
N ARG A 443 -9.53 -23.46 -26.83
CA ARG A 443 -8.66 -23.64 -28.01
C ARG A 443 -7.63 -24.73 -27.77
N LEU A 444 -7.10 -24.82 -26.54
CA LEU A 444 -6.20 -25.87 -26.09
C LEU A 444 -6.90 -27.22 -25.85
N HIS A 445 -8.21 -27.30 -26.06
CA HIS A 445 -9.04 -28.48 -25.78
C HIS A 445 -8.86 -29.04 -24.36
N TYR A 446 -8.75 -28.13 -23.36
CA TYR A 446 -8.66 -28.58 -21.97
C TYR A 446 -9.92 -29.36 -21.58
N PRO A 447 -9.82 -30.63 -21.11
CA PRO A 447 -11.00 -31.53 -21.10
C PRO A 447 -11.93 -31.32 -19.91
N ASN A 448 -11.48 -30.69 -18.82
CA ASN A 448 -12.21 -30.60 -17.56
C ASN A 448 -12.41 -29.13 -17.11
N LEU A 449 -13.00 -28.30 -18.00
CA LEU A 449 -13.35 -26.93 -17.67
C LEU A 449 -14.65 -26.87 -16.87
N TYR A 450 -14.66 -26.06 -15.80
CA TYR A 450 -15.85 -25.81 -15.00
C TYR A 450 -16.95 -25.10 -15.83
N ARG A 451 -18.18 -25.62 -15.70
CA ARG A 451 -19.37 -25.03 -16.32
C ARG A 451 -20.33 -24.58 -15.23
N HIS A 452 -20.60 -23.29 -15.20
CA HIS A 452 -21.66 -22.74 -14.36
C HIS A 452 -23.02 -22.98 -15.00
N ILE A 453 -23.90 -23.66 -14.28
CA ILE A 453 -25.28 -23.94 -14.71
C ILE A 453 -26.19 -22.89 -14.10
N TYR A 454 -27.02 -22.25 -14.92
CA TYR A 454 -27.97 -21.25 -14.49
C TYR A 454 -29.36 -21.50 -15.13
N THR A 455 -30.43 -21.03 -14.48
CA THR A 455 -31.77 -21.06 -15.03
C THR A 455 -32.15 -19.65 -15.49
N ASP A 456 -32.39 -19.49 -16.80
CA ASP A 456 -32.94 -18.25 -17.35
C ASP A 456 -34.46 -18.21 -17.04
N SER A 457 -34.83 -17.41 -16.03
CA SER A 457 -36.22 -17.30 -15.58
C SER A 457 -37.17 -16.74 -16.64
N ARG A 458 -36.68 -15.88 -17.56
CA ARG A 458 -37.49 -15.30 -18.65
C ARG A 458 -37.80 -16.31 -19.75
N ARG A 459 -36.81 -17.14 -20.06
CA ARG A 459 -36.92 -18.16 -21.11
C ARG A 459 -37.34 -19.52 -20.58
N ARG A 460 -37.42 -19.70 -19.25
CA ARG A 460 -37.63 -21.00 -18.56
C ARG A 460 -36.71 -22.09 -19.08
N LYS A 461 -35.51 -21.72 -19.50
CA LYS A 461 -34.50 -22.65 -20.03
C LYS A 461 -33.30 -22.69 -19.11
N ARG A 462 -32.79 -23.90 -18.91
CA ARG A 462 -31.51 -24.12 -18.26
C ARG A 462 -30.38 -23.80 -19.26
N GLY A 463 -29.42 -22.98 -18.88
CA GLY A 463 -28.23 -22.65 -19.66
C GLY A 463 -26.97 -23.02 -18.91
N ASP A 464 -25.88 -23.15 -19.61
CA ASP A 464 -24.56 -23.31 -19.04
C ASP A 464 -23.55 -22.31 -19.66
N ASN A 465 -22.56 -21.92 -18.88
CA ASN A 465 -21.49 -21.05 -19.31
C ASN A 465 -20.18 -21.54 -18.70
N TYR A 466 -19.09 -21.43 -19.45
CA TYR A 466 -17.77 -21.71 -18.89
C TYR A 466 -17.33 -20.63 -17.90
N GLY A 467 -16.61 -21.04 -16.84
CA GLY A 467 -16.11 -20.17 -15.79
C GLY A 467 -17.15 -19.82 -14.71
N LEU A 468 -16.71 -19.24 -13.63
CA LEU A 468 -17.52 -18.81 -12.50
C LEU A 468 -17.83 -17.31 -12.60
N PRO A 469 -19.08 -16.88 -12.86
CA PRO A 469 -19.42 -15.47 -12.90
C PRO A 469 -19.31 -14.87 -11.49
N MET A 470 -18.41 -13.89 -11.30
CA MET A 470 -18.22 -13.22 -10.02
C MET A 470 -18.96 -11.88 -9.98
N GLN A 471 -20.29 -11.96 -10.01
CA GLN A 471 -21.15 -10.78 -9.84
C GLN A 471 -21.14 -10.34 -8.37
N TRP A 472 -21.45 -9.07 -8.10
CA TRP A 472 -21.44 -8.46 -6.78
C TRP A 472 -22.19 -9.25 -5.68
N LYS A 473 -23.27 -9.96 -6.02
CA LYS A 473 -24.01 -10.82 -5.07
C LYS A 473 -23.30 -12.15 -4.77
N ARG A 474 -22.51 -12.70 -5.70
CA ARG A 474 -21.80 -13.97 -5.50
C ARG A 474 -20.49 -13.80 -4.78
N ARG A 475 -19.77 -12.71 -5.03
CA ARG A 475 -18.50 -12.43 -4.37
C ARG A 475 -18.57 -12.57 -2.83
N PRO A 476 -19.56 -11.96 -2.12
CA PRO A 476 -19.68 -12.16 -0.67
C PRO A 476 -19.87 -13.63 -0.27
N LEU A 477 -20.67 -14.41 -1.01
CA LEU A 477 -20.91 -15.83 -0.69
C LEU A 477 -19.66 -16.69 -0.84
N VAL A 478 -18.87 -16.44 -1.88
CA VAL A 478 -17.60 -17.13 -2.12
C VAL A 478 -16.59 -16.80 -1.02
N ILE A 479 -16.53 -15.53 -0.59
CA ILE A 479 -15.69 -15.08 0.52
C ILE A 479 -16.19 -15.63 1.86
N ASP A 480 -17.51 -15.72 2.08
CA ASP A 480 -18.09 -16.30 3.28
C ASP A 480 -17.74 -17.79 3.40
N ARG A 481 -17.71 -18.50 2.28
CA ARG A 481 -17.24 -19.90 2.24
C ARG A 481 -15.78 -20.01 2.65
N LEU A 482 -14.91 -19.15 2.14
CA LEU A 482 -13.50 -19.12 2.57
C LEU A 482 -13.39 -18.83 4.09
N ALA A 483 -14.16 -17.86 4.59
CA ALA A 483 -14.19 -17.53 6.01
C ALA A 483 -14.62 -18.70 6.90
N GLU A 484 -15.52 -19.55 6.43
CA GLU A 484 -15.94 -20.76 7.13
C GLU A 484 -14.77 -21.72 7.38
N PHE A 485 -13.90 -21.90 6.39
CA PHE A 485 -12.74 -22.80 6.50
C PHE A 485 -11.52 -22.17 7.15
N LEU A 486 -11.49 -20.86 7.30
CA LEU A 486 -10.47 -20.15 8.07
C LEU A 486 -10.79 -20.08 9.55
N ARG A 487 -12.04 -20.36 9.97
CA ARG A 487 -12.42 -20.42 11.38
C ARG A 487 -11.95 -21.73 12.01
N PRO A 488 -11.41 -21.69 13.24
CA PRO A 488 -11.25 -22.90 14.05
C PRO A 488 -12.59 -23.61 14.26
N LEU A 489 -12.56 -24.93 14.34
CA LEU A 489 -13.78 -25.73 14.55
C LEU A 489 -14.39 -25.53 15.93
N ASP A 490 -13.55 -25.34 16.95
CA ASP A 490 -13.95 -25.11 18.34
C ASP A 490 -12.82 -24.39 19.12
N GLU A 491 -13.07 -24.04 20.38
CA GLU A 491 -12.10 -23.34 21.26
C GLU A 491 -10.83 -24.16 21.56
N THR A 492 -10.83 -25.46 21.29
CA THR A 492 -9.69 -26.37 21.53
C THR A 492 -8.81 -26.57 20.31
N ARG A 493 -9.34 -26.30 19.12
CA ARG A 493 -8.61 -26.36 17.83
C ARG A 493 -8.36 -24.93 17.33
N THR A 494 -7.15 -24.46 17.52
CA THR A 494 -6.72 -23.11 17.10
C THR A 494 -6.31 -23.04 15.62
N GLU A 495 -6.25 -24.18 14.94
CA GLU A 495 -5.83 -24.26 13.53
C GLU A 495 -7.00 -24.06 12.58
N ALA A 496 -6.75 -23.36 11.48
CA ALA A 496 -7.70 -23.23 10.38
C ALA A 496 -7.94 -24.60 9.71
N ARG A 497 -9.15 -24.83 9.22
CA ARG A 497 -9.46 -26.03 8.43
C ARG A 497 -8.78 -26.02 7.07
N LEU A 498 -8.53 -24.84 6.49
CA LEU A 498 -7.75 -24.67 5.28
C LEU A 498 -6.28 -24.92 5.58
N ALA A 499 -5.74 -26.00 5.04
CA ALA A 499 -4.32 -26.32 5.17
C ALA A 499 -3.45 -25.57 4.16
N ASN A 500 -2.20 -25.35 4.53
CA ASN A 500 -1.16 -24.75 3.69
C ASN A 500 -1.44 -23.30 3.28
N ILE A 501 -1.71 -22.44 4.27
CA ILE A 501 -1.75 -20.98 4.09
C ILE A 501 -0.30 -20.49 4.04
N ASP A 502 0.16 -20.00 2.88
CA ASP A 502 1.50 -19.43 2.71
C ASP A 502 1.57 -17.95 3.14
N PRO A 503 2.77 -17.38 3.34
CA PRO A 503 2.92 -16.00 3.79
C PRO A 503 2.34 -14.93 2.82
N LEU A 504 2.27 -15.20 1.50
CA LEU A 504 1.66 -14.26 0.54
C LEU A 504 0.14 -14.24 0.70
N LEU A 505 -0.49 -15.43 0.69
CA LEU A 505 -1.93 -15.55 0.94
C LEU A 505 -2.30 -14.99 2.32
N LEU A 506 -1.51 -15.28 3.36
CA LEU A 506 -1.74 -14.73 4.69
C LEU A 506 -1.71 -13.21 4.66
N GLY A 507 -0.75 -12.60 3.99
CA GLY A 507 -0.65 -11.15 3.83
C GLY A 507 -1.88 -10.53 3.16
N GLU A 508 -2.43 -11.16 2.12
CA GLU A 508 -3.66 -10.70 1.47
C GLU A 508 -4.91 -10.93 2.35
N LEU A 509 -5.01 -12.08 3.03
CA LEU A 509 -6.11 -12.36 3.97
C LEU A 509 -6.15 -11.36 5.13
N GLU A 510 -4.99 -11.01 5.65
CA GLU A 510 -4.87 -9.95 6.64
C GLU A 510 -5.29 -8.59 6.08
N ALA A 511 -5.04 -8.30 4.78
CA ALA A 511 -5.42 -7.08 4.07
C ALA A 511 -6.89 -7.04 3.67
N PHE A 512 -7.63 -8.12 3.86
CA PHE A 512 -9.01 -8.22 3.45
C PHE A 512 -9.94 -7.67 4.53
N VAL A 513 -10.66 -6.60 4.22
CA VAL A 513 -11.47 -5.85 5.18
C VAL A 513 -12.93 -5.75 4.74
N LYS A 514 -13.82 -5.60 5.71
CA LYS A 514 -15.19 -5.18 5.48
C LYS A 514 -15.26 -3.67 5.70
N THR A 515 -15.55 -2.94 4.65
CA THR A 515 -15.69 -1.48 4.66
C THR A 515 -17.01 -1.05 5.34
N ASP A 516 -17.12 0.22 5.71
CA ASP A 516 -18.31 0.74 6.41
C ASP A 516 -19.58 0.70 5.55
N ASP A 517 -19.44 0.77 4.21
CA ASP A 517 -20.53 0.55 3.23
C ASP A 517 -20.88 -0.95 3.02
N GLY A 518 -20.25 -1.84 3.80
CA GLY A 518 -20.51 -3.28 3.82
C GLY A 518 -19.84 -4.09 2.72
N LYS A 519 -19.04 -3.47 1.84
CA LYS A 519 -18.26 -4.20 0.85
C LYS A 519 -17.11 -4.96 1.51
N VAL A 520 -16.72 -6.06 0.89
CA VAL A 520 -15.62 -6.91 1.33
C VAL A 520 -14.57 -6.93 0.21
N GLN A 521 -13.39 -6.37 0.50
CA GLN A 521 -12.34 -6.16 -0.49
C GLN A 521 -10.96 -6.03 0.18
N ALA A 522 -9.88 -6.05 -0.61
CA ALA A 522 -8.57 -5.67 -0.12
C ALA A 522 -8.57 -4.20 0.36
N ASP A 523 -7.80 -3.91 1.39
CA ASP A 523 -7.56 -2.54 1.85
C ASP A 523 -6.83 -1.72 0.78
N VAL A 524 -6.93 -0.40 0.85
CA VAL A 524 -6.38 0.51 -0.16
C VAL A 524 -4.89 0.28 -0.36
N GLY A 525 -4.49 0.02 -1.61
CA GLY A 525 -3.10 -0.27 -1.99
C GLY A 525 -2.63 -1.70 -1.69
N CYS A 526 -3.56 -2.61 -1.38
CA CYS A 526 -3.33 -4.04 -1.23
C CYS A 526 -4.02 -4.82 -2.35
N HIS A 527 -3.57 -6.06 -2.56
CA HIS A 527 -4.12 -7.00 -3.54
C HIS A 527 -4.97 -8.06 -2.85
N ASP A 528 -5.91 -8.65 -3.58
CA ASP A 528 -6.75 -9.76 -3.12
C ASP A 528 -6.82 -10.93 -4.12
N ASP A 529 -5.90 -10.97 -5.07
CA ASP A 529 -5.88 -11.92 -6.18
C ASP A 529 -5.72 -13.38 -5.71
N LEU A 530 -4.80 -13.65 -4.76
CA LEU A 530 -4.65 -14.98 -4.13
C LEU A 530 -5.84 -15.32 -3.23
N VAL A 531 -6.39 -14.34 -2.52
CA VAL A 531 -7.62 -14.54 -1.72
C VAL A 531 -8.76 -14.93 -2.63
N MET A 532 -8.97 -14.23 -3.75
CA MET A 532 -10.03 -14.51 -4.70
C MET A 532 -9.83 -15.86 -5.39
N SER A 533 -8.63 -16.14 -5.89
CA SER A 533 -8.30 -17.43 -6.49
C SER A 533 -8.54 -18.58 -5.49
N THR A 534 -8.10 -18.44 -4.23
CA THR A 534 -8.32 -19.45 -3.17
C THR A 534 -9.82 -19.61 -2.84
N ALA A 535 -10.57 -18.51 -2.77
CA ALA A 535 -12.00 -18.55 -2.49
C ALA A 535 -12.80 -19.22 -3.62
N ILE A 536 -12.46 -18.95 -4.88
CA ILE A 536 -13.05 -19.59 -6.08
C ILE A 536 -12.72 -21.08 -6.10
N TRP A 537 -11.46 -21.43 -5.84
CA TRP A 537 -11.01 -22.81 -5.75
C TRP A 537 -11.82 -23.58 -4.71
N LEU A 538 -11.93 -23.05 -3.51
CA LEU A 538 -12.65 -23.67 -2.41
C LEU A 538 -14.16 -23.79 -2.70
N TRP A 539 -14.75 -22.76 -3.30
CA TRP A 539 -16.16 -22.79 -3.69
C TRP A 539 -16.46 -23.99 -4.61
N VAL A 540 -15.69 -24.14 -5.67
CA VAL A 540 -15.90 -25.23 -6.66
C VAL A 540 -15.53 -26.59 -6.06
N LEU A 541 -14.49 -26.66 -5.24
CA LEU A 541 -14.05 -27.88 -4.58
C LEU A 541 -15.14 -28.48 -3.67
N VAL A 542 -15.85 -27.62 -2.90
CA VAL A 542 -16.94 -28.05 -2.02
C VAL A 542 -18.23 -28.34 -2.82
N GLU A 543 -18.57 -27.55 -3.85
CA GLU A 543 -19.73 -27.83 -4.71
C GLU A 543 -19.60 -29.20 -5.42
N ASP A 544 -18.42 -29.54 -5.94
CA ASP A 544 -18.18 -30.80 -6.62
C ASP A 544 -18.32 -32.03 -5.72
N THR A 545 -17.85 -31.93 -4.47
CA THR A 545 -17.91 -33.04 -3.52
C THR A 545 -19.31 -33.26 -2.96
N THR A 546 -20.11 -32.21 -2.84
CA THR A 546 -21.54 -32.33 -2.44
C THR A 546 -22.43 -32.88 -3.58
N ALA A 547 -21.95 -32.78 -4.83
CA ALA A 547 -22.65 -33.30 -6.03
C ALA A 547 -22.24 -34.72 -6.42
N ALA A 548 -21.20 -35.29 -5.82
CA ALA A 548 -20.61 -36.57 -6.25
C ALA A 548 -20.90 -37.71 -5.27
N THR A 549 -22.00 -38.40 -5.48
CA THR A 549 -21.95 -39.88 -5.43
C THR A 549 -21.46 -40.34 -6.81
N PRO A 550 -20.33 -41.05 -6.97
CA PRO A 550 -19.87 -41.48 -8.27
C PRO A 550 -20.80 -42.57 -8.78
N ALA A 551 -21.67 -42.25 -9.72
CA ALA A 551 -22.36 -43.24 -10.52
C ALA A 551 -21.35 -43.78 -11.57
N PRO A 552 -21.26 -45.09 -11.77
CA PRO A 552 -20.46 -45.67 -12.85
C PRO A 552 -21.01 -45.15 -14.20
N TRP A 553 -20.11 -44.82 -15.11
CA TRP A 553 -20.38 -44.30 -16.43
C TRP A 553 -21.43 -45.12 -17.18
N SER A 554 -22.61 -44.57 -17.38
CA SER A 554 -23.54 -44.93 -18.42
C SER A 554 -23.84 -43.69 -19.26
N GLU A 555 -23.83 -43.82 -20.57
CA GLU A 555 -24.15 -42.74 -21.52
C GLU A 555 -25.64 -42.27 -21.48
N GLU A 556 -26.36 -42.56 -20.42
CA GLU A 556 -27.75 -42.13 -20.32
C GLU A 556 -27.93 -40.79 -19.65
N PRO A 557 -28.85 -39.94 -20.09
CA PRO A 557 -29.07 -38.62 -19.55
C PRO A 557 -29.61 -38.69 -18.12
N VAL A 558 -28.90 -38.10 -17.16
CA VAL A 558 -29.31 -38.03 -15.75
C VAL A 558 -30.56 -37.18 -15.60
N SER A 559 -31.63 -37.81 -15.15
CA SER A 559 -32.86 -37.16 -14.71
C SER A 559 -32.75 -36.79 -13.23
N ASP A 560 -33.11 -35.55 -12.95
CA ASP A 560 -33.58 -34.98 -11.68
C ASP A 560 -32.97 -35.40 -10.33
N GLY A 561 -32.29 -34.47 -9.70
CA GLY A 561 -31.91 -34.50 -8.28
C GLY A 561 -30.97 -33.42 -7.80
N GLN A 562 -30.54 -32.48 -8.64
CA GLN A 562 -29.70 -31.36 -8.20
C GLN A 562 -30.57 -30.23 -7.62
N GLN A 563 -30.27 -29.77 -6.41
CA GLN A 563 -30.83 -28.55 -5.85
C GLN A 563 -30.54 -27.38 -6.78
N THR A 564 -31.56 -26.93 -7.48
CA THR A 564 -31.52 -25.71 -8.28
C THR A 564 -31.75 -24.53 -7.35
N TYR A 565 -30.72 -23.71 -7.14
CA TYR A 565 -30.94 -22.38 -6.56
C TYR A 565 -31.66 -21.52 -7.58
N ASP A 566 -32.85 -21.03 -7.23
CA ASP A 566 -33.59 -20.07 -8.03
C ASP A 566 -32.85 -18.71 -7.98
N LEU A 567 -32.17 -18.38 -9.05
CA LEU A 567 -31.43 -17.12 -9.22
C LEU A 567 -32.22 -16.09 -10.04
N SER A 568 -33.52 -16.30 -10.26
CA SER A 568 -34.39 -15.41 -11.06
C SER A 568 -34.36 -13.97 -10.57
N TYR A 569 -34.29 -13.77 -9.24
CA TYR A 569 -34.20 -12.46 -8.61
C TYR A 569 -32.86 -11.70 -8.92
N LEU A 570 -31.80 -12.40 -9.35
CA LEU A 570 -30.53 -11.77 -9.72
C LEU A 570 -30.58 -11.06 -11.08
N PHE A 571 -31.54 -11.42 -11.94
CA PHE A 571 -31.65 -10.86 -13.28
C PHE A 571 -32.59 -9.65 -13.31
N ASP A 572 -33.63 -9.62 -12.46
CA ASP A 572 -34.56 -8.50 -12.39
C ASP A 572 -33.89 -7.22 -11.86
N GLU A 573 -32.99 -7.33 -10.86
CA GLU A 573 -32.24 -6.18 -10.35
C GLU A 573 -31.12 -5.70 -11.28
N ALA A 574 -30.49 -6.59 -12.05
CA ALA A 574 -29.44 -6.17 -13.03
C ALA A 574 -30.04 -5.35 -14.18
N GLU A 575 -31.34 -5.51 -14.47
CA GLU A 575 -32.05 -4.69 -15.44
C GLU A 575 -32.51 -3.35 -14.84
N GLU A 576 -32.85 -3.35 -13.55
CA GLU A 576 -33.21 -2.14 -12.82
C GLU A 576 -32.00 -1.22 -12.63
N VAL A 577 -30.80 -1.78 -12.34
CA VAL A 577 -29.54 -1.04 -12.28
C VAL A 577 -29.17 -0.46 -13.65
N ARG A 578 -29.24 -1.26 -14.72
CA ARG A 578 -29.00 -0.75 -16.09
C ARG A 578 -30.01 0.31 -16.51
N HIS A 579 -31.27 0.17 -16.05
CA HIS A 579 -32.28 1.18 -16.29
C HIS A 579 -31.99 2.48 -15.52
N GLN A 580 -31.53 2.39 -14.28
CA GLN A 580 -31.12 3.54 -13.45
C GLN A 580 -29.88 4.23 -14.04
N GLU A 581 -28.87 3.49 -14.47
CA GLU A 581 -27.68 4.03 -15.15
C GLU A 581 -28.05 4.72 -16.46
N ALA A 582 -28.94 4.12 -17.27
CA ALA A 582 -29.43 4.73 -18.49
C ALA A 582 -30.26 6.01 -18.23
N LEU A 583 -31.02 6.06 -17.13
CA LEU A 583 -31.71 7.27 -16.70
C LEU A 583 -30.75 8.35 -16.22
N GLN A 584 -29.69 7.97 -15.52
CA GLN A 584 -28.66 8.88 -15.05
C GLN A 584 -27.86 9.46 -16.22
N MET A 585 -27.47 8.65 -17.19
CA MET A 585 -26.82 9.12 -18.44
C MET A 585 -27.73 10.08 -19.22
N ARG A 586 -29.01 9.80 -19.33
CA ARG A 586 -29.99 10.73 -19.98
C ARG A 586 -30.15 12.04 -19.21
N ARG A 587 -30.02 12.04 -17.86
CA ARG A 587 -30.00 13.27 -17.05
C ARG A 587 -28.74 14.09 -17.31
N VAL A 588 -27.57 13.47 -17.38
CA VAL A 588 -26.30 14.10 -17.70
C VAL A 588 -26.32 14.70 -19.12
N GLU A 589 -26.80 13.95 -20.10
CA GLU A 589 -26.98 14.45 -21.48
C GLU A 589 -27.96 15.64 -21.57
N ARG A 590 -29.06 15.62 -20.80
CA ARG A 590 -29.98 16.78 -20.75
C ARG A 590 -29.32 17.98 -20.09
N ALA A 591 -28.59 17.81 -19.01
CA ALA A 591 -27.86 18.88 -18.35
C ALA A 591 -26.82 19.50 -19.28
N TRP A 592 -26.11 18.65 -20.06
CA TRP A 592 -25.12 19.10 -21.04
C TRP A 592 -25.77 19.88 -22.20
N ARG A 593 -26.90 19.42 -22.73
CA ARG A 593 -27.67 20.11 -23.80
C ARG A 593 -28.29 21.43 -23.35
N THR A 594 -28.64 21.55 -22.07
CA THR A 594 -29.15 22.82 -21.49
C THR A 594 -28.01 23.82 -21.24
N SER A 595 -26.85 23.35 -20.81
CA SER A 595 -25.63 24.16 -20.62
C SER A 595 -25.09 24.69 -21.95
N SER A 596 -25.05 23.87 -23.01
CA SER A 596 -24.59 24.28 -24.34
C SER A 596 -25.55 25.23 -25.08
N ARG A 597 -26.85 25.25 -24.76
CA ARG A 597 -27.80 26.24 -25.31
C ARG A 597 -27.71 27.61 -24.65
N GLY A 598 -27.14 27.69 -23.43
CA GLY A 598 -26.86 28.97 -22.73
C GLY A 598 -25.68 29.73 -23.31
N LEU A 599 -24.70 29.06 -23.92
CA LEU A 599 -23.50 29.66 -24.49
C LEU A 599 -23.66 30.22 -25.90
N VAL A 600 -24.73 29.88 -26.60
CA VAL A 600 -25.00 30.38 -27.98
C VAL A 600 -25.80 31.71 -27.99
N ARG A 601 -26.26 32.24 -26.85
CA ARG A 601 -27.03 33.49 -26.78
C ARG A 601 -26.23 34.73 -26.34
N LEU A 602 -24.92 34.64 -26.16
CA LEU A 602 -24.06 35.80 -25.78
C LEU A 602 -23.05 36.22 -26.88
N GLY A 603 -23.24 35.75 -28.11
CA GLY A 603 -22.37 36.13 -29.24
C GLY A 603 -23.15 36.72 -30.42
N GLY A 604 -23.84 37.85 -30.23
CA GLY A 604 -24.52 38.54 -31.32
C GLY A 604 -25.02 39.90 -30.93
N GLY A 605 -24.18 40.92 -31.03
CA GLY A 605 -24.60 42.32 -30.80
C GLY A 605 -23.45 43.31 -30.94
N ARG A 606 -23.17 43.71 -32.22
CA ARG A 606 -22.44 44.90 -32.74
C ARG A 606 -21.05 45.22 -32.17
#